data_3fa1ef3362cc53128b20463ae61c1be5
#
_entry.id   3fa1ef3362cc53128b20463ae61c1be5
#
_cell.length_a   1.000
_cell.length_b   1.000
_cell.length_c   1.000
_cell.angle_alpha   90.00
_cell.angle_beta   90.00
_cell.angle_gamma   90.00
#
_symmetry.space_group_name_H-M   'P 1'
#
loop_
_entity.id
_entity.type
_entity.pdbx_description
1 polymer ?
#
loop_
_entity_poly.entity_id
_entity_poly.type
_entity_poly.pdbx_seq_one_letter_code
_entity_poly.pdbx_strand_id
1 'polypeptide(L)'
;MTFKLSSKVPAMIVGAAMFVGLGIGLVSYFTAKGSIEILAEERLTSSASLMTKKVEAYLTGIKDDLKLTAGNPFAIKAVQEFSEAWNVWTILGGNPEELLKKAYIDDNPHPLGEKHKLVAAETGSHYDKVHKIYHPWFTDLMTSRGYYDIFLFNADGNLIYSVFKEADYATNFKKDGGEWAATDLGEVFRRGFAAPDDNPIVFEDFAPYGPSNLSLIHI
;
A
#
# COMPACT_ATOMS: atom_id res chain seq x y z
N MET A 1 60.72 -56.45 13.33
CA MET A 1 61.44 -55.25 12.84
C MET A 1 61.54 -54.26 13.99
N THR A 2 62.73 -54.07 14.56
CA THR A 2 62.98 -53.12 15.63
C THR A 2 63.37 -51.78 15.00
N PHE A 3 62.49 -50.84 15.03
CA PHE A 3 62.78 -49.47 14.55
C PHE A 3 63.91 -48.88 15.39
N LYS A 4 64.95 -48.34 14.75
CA LYS A 4 66.07 -47.66 15.39
C LYS A 4 65.60 -46.42 16.15
N LEU A 5 66.20 -46.07 17.26
CA LEU A 5 65.86 -44.94 18.11
C LEU A 5 65.85 -43.60 17.30
N SER A 6 66.73 -43.48 16.31
CA SER A 6 66.86 -42.34 15.40
C SER A 6 65.62 -42.06 14.54
N SER A 7 64.69 -43.01 14.37
CA SER A 7 63.48 -42.86 13.65
C SER A 7 62.26 -42.79 14.59
N LYS A 8 62.33 -43.27 15.80
CA LYS A 8 61.24 -43.22 16.79
C LYS A 8 60.98 -41.80 17.31
N VAL A 9 62.03 -41.06 17.61
CA VAL A 9 61.95 -39.73 18.19
C VAL A 9 61.28 -38.72 17.19
N PRO A 10 61.71 -38.61 15.93
CA PRO A 10 61.02 -37.76 14.96
C PRO A 10 59.60 -38.18 14.72
N ALA A 11 59.28 -39.47 14.64
CA ALA A 11 57.95 -39.98 14.46
C ALA A 11 57.01 -39.61 15.63
N MET A 12 57.46 -39.65 16.85
CA MET A 12 56.72 -39.22 18.04
C MET A 12 56.49 -37.71 18.05
N ILE A 13 57.48 -36.90 17.65
CA ILE A 13 57.34 -35.46 17.58
C ILE A 13 56.31 -35.10 16.51
N VAL A 14 56.37 -35.69 15.33
CA VAL A 14 55.42 -35.49 14.25
C VAL A 14 53.97 -35.92 14.65
N GLY A 15 53.86 -37.08 15.30
CA GLY A 15 52.57 -37.58 15.81
C GLY A 15 51.98 -36.68 16.87
N ALA A 16 52.77 -36.18 17.81
CA ALA A 16 52.32 -35.22 18.82
C ALA A 16 51.90 -33.89 18.19
N ALA A 17 52.66 -33.37 17.23
CA ALA A 17 52.30 -32.12 16.51
C ALA A 17 50.99 -32.26 15.70
N MET A 18 50.83 -33.43 15.05
CA MET A 18 49.55 -33.71 14.33
C MET A 18 48.36 -33.81 15.30
N PHE A 19 48.56 -34.49 16.44
CA PHE A 19 47.47 -34.61 17.43
C PHE A 19 47.06 -33.25 18.02
N VAL A 20 48.03 -32.43 18.37
CA VAL A 20 47.77 -31.06 18.85
C VAL A 20 47.11 -30.21 17.75
N GLY A 21 47.60 -30.29 16.51
CA GLY A 21 47.04 -29.56 15.38
C GLY A 21 45.58 -29.95 15.09
N LEU A 22 45.26 -31.24 15.12
CA LEU A 22 43.88 -31.73 14.96
C LEU A 22 43.00 -31.29 16.13
N GLY A 23 43.49 -31.32 17.37
CA GLY A 23 42.75 -30.85 18.55
C GLY A 23 42.42 -29.38 18.46
N ILE A 24 43.37 -28.52 18.12
CA ILE A 24 43.14 -27.08 17.94
C ILE A 24 42.20 -26.85 16.77
N GLY A 25 42.35 -27.54 15.64
CA GLY A 25 41.49 -27.44 14.47
C GLY A 25 40.04 -27.77 14.79
N LEU A 26 39.78 -28.85 15.52
CA LEU A 26 38.44 -29.25 15.95
C LEU A 26 37.79 -28.22 16.87
N VAL A 27 38.51 -27.77 17.90
CA VAL A 27 38.01 -26.75 18.83
C VAL A 27 37.68 -25.44 18.06
N SER A 28 38.59 -24.99 17.20
CA SER A 28 38.39 -23.80 16.39
C SER A 28 37.17 -23.93 15.46
N TYR A 29 36.98 -25.11 14.84
CA TYR A 29 35.84 -25.38 13.98
C TYR A 29 34.51 -25.29 14.75
N PHE A 30 34.39 -25.94 15.89
CA PHE A 30 33.14 -25.90 16.68
C PHE A 30 32.86 -24.51 17.25
N THR A 31 33.90 -23.80 17.70
CA THR A 31 33.76 -22.43 18.18
C THR A 31 33.35 -21.49 17.07
N ALA A 32 33.98 -21.58 15.90
CA ALA A 32 33.59 -20.75 14.74
C ALA A 32 32.19 -21.06 14.26
N LYS A 33 31.79 -22.34 14.19
CA LYS A 33 30.44 -22.76 13.82
C LYS A 33 29.39 -22.16 14.77
N GLY A 34 29.60 -22.32 16.09
CA GLY A 34 28.65 -21.74 17.07
C GLY A 34 28.59 -20.22 17.01
N SER A 35 29.71 -19.55 16.80
CA SER A 35 29.72 -18.08 16.64
C SER A 35 28.99 -17.62 15.37
N ILE A 36 29.11 -18.35 14.27
CA ILE A 36 28.39 -18.04 13.01
C ILE A 36 26.88 -18.25 13.18
N GLU A 37 26.46 -19.32 13.84
CA GLU A 37 25.06 -19.61 14.10
C GLU A 37 24.42 -18.49 14.96
N ILE A 38 25.06 -18.10 16.06
CA ILE A 38 24.58 -16.99 16.92
C ILE A 38 24.53 -15.68 16.15
N LEU A 39 25.59 -15.35 15.41
CA LEU A 39 25.61 -14.11 14.61
C LEU A 39 24.55 -14.08 13.52
N ALA A 40 24.26 -15.23 12.90
CA ALA A 40 23.20 -15.34 11.89
C ALA A 40 21.83 -15.14 12.53
N GLU A 41 21.57 -15.73 13.69
CA GLU A 41 20.32 -15.57 14.43
C GLU A 41 20.12 -14.11 14.90
N GLU A 42 21.15 -13.49 15.45
CA GLU A 42 21.12 -12.07 15.84
C GLU A 42 20.84 -11.15 14.64
N ARG A 43 21.47 -11.39 13.49
CA ARG A 43 21.24 -10.62 12.27
C ARG A 43 19.82 -10.80 11.74
N LEU A 44 19.29 -12.02 11.72
CA LEU A 44 17.93 -12.30 11.29
C LEU A 44 16.92 -11.62 12.21
N THR A 45 17.09 -11.76 13.51
CA THR A 45 16.22 -11.12 14.51
C THR A 45 16.25 -9.59 14.40
N SER A 46 17.45 -9.01 14.27
CA SER A 46 17.62 -7.58 14.11
C SER A 46 16.98 -7.08 12.80
N SER A 47 17.16 -7.82 11.69
CA SER A 47 16.57 -7.49 10.40
C SER A 47 15.04 -7.57 10.44
N ALA A 48 14.49 -8.62 11.07
CA ALA A 48 13.04 -8.76 11.25
C ALA A 48 12.46 -7.61 12.09
N SER A 49 13.11 -7.27 13.21
CA SER A 49 12.69 -6.15 14.05
C SER A 49 12.73 -4.81 13.31
N LEU A 50 13.76 -4.57 12.50
CA LEU A 50 13.85 -3.37 11.65
C LEU A 50 12.73 -3.33 10.60
N MET A 51 12.40 -4.45 9.97
CA MET A 51 11.30 -4.56 9.01
C MET A 51 9.95 -4.27 9.68
N THR A 52 9.70 -4.88 10.84
CA THR A 52 8.46 -4.62 11.61
C THR A 52 8.31 -3.13 11.92
N LYS A 53 9.36 -2.49 12.45
CA LYS A 53 9.34 -1.05 12.74
C LYS A 53 9.10 -0.19 11.50
N LYS A 54 9.64 -0.57 10.34
CA LYS A 54 9.40 0.15 9.08
C LYS A 54 7.94 0.04 8.64
N VAL A 55 7.35 -1.15 8.74
CA VAL A 55 5.93 -1.36 8.41
C VAL A 55 5.03 -0.58 9.37
N GLU A 56 5.28 -0.65 10.67
CA GLU A 56 4.54 0.11 11.68
C GLU A 56 4.64 1.63 11.44
N ALA A 57 5.83 2.14 11.14
CA ALA A 57 6.02 3.56 10.82
C ALA A 57 5.29 3.96 9.54
N TYR A 58 5.29 3.10 8.53
CA TYR A 58 4.57 3.33 7.27
C TYR A 58 3.05 3.39 7.49
N LEU A 59 2.48 2.41 8.20
CA LEU A 59 1.04 2.38 8.51
C LEU A 59 0.62 3.57 9.40
N THR A 60 1.47 3.94 10.36
CA THR A 60 1.25 5.15 11.17
C THR A 60 1.26 6.40 10.30
N GLY A 61 2.20 6.52 9.37
CA GLY A 61 2.27 7.64 8.42
C GLY A 61 1.01 7.76 7.55
N ILE A 62 0.50 6.64 7.03
CA ILE A 62 -0.78 6.61 6.27
C ILE A 62 -1.93 7.10 7.15
N LYS A 63 -2.02 6.60 8.39
CA LYS A 63 -3.05 7.01 9.34
C LYS A 63 -3.02 8.50 9.62
N ASP A 64 -1.84 9.06 9.84
CA ASP A 64 -1.66 10.48 10.11
C ASP A 64 -2.02 11.33 8.89
N ASP A 65 -1.60 10.91 7.69
CA ASP A 65 -1.94 11.58 6.44
C ASP A 65 -3.45 11.57 6.17
N LEU A 66 -4.11 10.43 6.39
CA LEU A 66 -5.56 10.31 6.23
C LEU A 66 -6.29 11.23 7.20
N LYS A 67 -5.87 11.27 8.46
CA LYS A 67 -6.43 12.15 9.48
C LYS A 67 -6.26 13.63 9.13
N LEU A 68 -5.07 14.00 8.69
CA LEU A 68 -4.79 15.37 8.28
C LEU A 68 -5.58 15.77 7.03
N THR A 69 -5.70 14.86 6.06
CA THR A 69 -6.44 15.09 4.83
C THR A 69 -7.95 15.20 5.10
N ALA A 70 -8.50 14.29 5.90
CA ALA A 70 -9.92 14.31 6.25
C ALA A 70 -10.30 15.56 7.08
N GLY A 71 -9.38 16.08 7.91
CA GLY A 71 -9.56 17.34 8.64
C GLY A 71 -9.25 18.61 7.84
N ASN A 72 -8.74 18.48 6.62
CA ASN A 72 -8.35 19.64 5.82
C ASN A 72 -9.60 20.33 5.23
N PRO A 73 -9.81 21.63 5.49
CA PRO A 73 -10.96 22.36 4.93
C PRO A 73 -11.07 22.31 3.40
N PHE A 74 -9.95 22.20 2.68
CA PHE A 74 -9.93 22.08 1.23
C PHE A 74 -10.48 20.70 0.79
N ALA A 75 -10.09 19.61 1.45
CA ALA A 75 -10.60 18.27 1.16
C ALA A 75 -12.09 18.14 1.53
N ILE A 76 -12.50 18.70 2.68
CA ILE A 76 -13.91 18.73 3.10
C ILE A 76 -14.76 19.46 2.05
N LYS A 77 -14.29 20.62 1.60
CA LYS A 77 -14.96 21.40 0.58
C LYS A 77 -15.03 20.67 -0.78
N ALA A 78 -13.96 19.93 -1.13
CA ALA A 78 -13.96 19.09 -2.32
C ALA A 78 -15.10 18.05 -2.29
N VAL A 79 -15.23 17.31 -1.17
CA VAL A 79 -16.34 16.33 -1.01
C VAL A 79 -17.71 16.99 -1.16
N GLN A 80 -17.90 18.17 -0.58
CA GLN A 80 -19.16 18.93 -0.70
C GLN A 80 -19.44 19.33 -2.14
N GLU A 81 -18.48 19.98 -2.81
CA GLU A 81 -18.68 20.48 -4.19
C GLU A 81 -18.82 19.34 -5.22
N PHE A 82 -18.07 18.23 -5.05
CA PHE A 82 -18.26 17.04 -5.89
C PHE A 82 -19.63 16.39 -5.65
N SER A 83 -20.11 16.34 -4.39
CA SER A 83 -21.45 15.84 -4.07
C SER A 83 -22.55 16.71 -4.68
N GLU A 84 -22.40 18.02 -4.61
CA GLU A 84 -23.33 18.97 -5.27
C GLU A 84 -23.33 18.78 -6.79
N ALA A 85 -22.16 18.67 -7.41
CA ALA A 85 -22.06 18.44 -8.84
C ALA A 85 -22.69 17.10 -9.28
N TRP A 86 -22.53 16.04 -8.48
CA TRP A 86 -23.22 14.76 -8.66
C TRP A 86 -24.74 14.92 -8.62
N ASN A 87 -25.25 15.60 -7.61
CA ASN A 87 -26.67 15.79 -7.39
C ASN A 87 -27.33 16.63 -8.49
N VAL A 88 -26.62 17.59 -9.08
CA VAL A 88 -27.13 18.37 -10.21
C VAL A 88 -27.53 17.45 -11.36
N TRP A 89 -26.72 16.48 -11.73
CA TRP A 89 -27.08 15.53 -12.80
C TRP A 89 -28.27 14.64 -12.43
N THR A 90 -28.34 14.18 -11.19
CA THR A 90 -29.48 13.38 -10.70
C THR A 90 -30.79 14.18 -10.76
N ILE A 91 -30.77 15.45 -10.34
CA ILE A 91 -31.94 16.34 -10.38
C ILE A 91 -32.38 16.61 -11.83
N LEU A 92 -31.45 16.71 -12.76
CA LEU A 92 -31.72 16.90 -14.18
C LEU A 92 -32.19 15.61 -14.90
N GLY A 93 -32.34 14.50 -14.18
CA GLY A 93 -32.77 13.20 -14.70
C GLY A 93 -31.68 12.43 -15.45
N GLY A 94 -30.44 12.85 -15.31
CA GLY A 94 -29.28 12.11 -15.83
C GLY A 94 -28.80 11.01 -14.89
N ASN A 95 -28.00 10.09 -15.42
CA ASN A 95 -27.27 9.10 -14.62
C ASN A 95 -25.82 9.58 -14.41
N PRO A 96 -25.42 10.02 -13.20
CA PRO A 96 -24.08 10.52 -12.95
C PRO A 96 -22.99 9.48 -13.24
N GLU A 97 -23.23 8.20 -12.95
CA GLU A 97 -22.28 7.13 -13.25
C GLU A 97 -21.96 7.05 -14.74
N GLU A 98 -22.98 6.98 -15.60
CA GLU A 98 -22.80 6.90 -17.04
C GLU A 98 -22.11 8.16 -17.60
N LEU A 99 -22.54 9.35 -17.13
CA LEU A 99 -21.97 10.62 -17.60
C LEU A 99 -20.51 10.77 -17.22
N LEU A 100 -20.15 10.41 -15.98
CA LEU A 100 -18.78 10.50 -15.49
C LEU A 100 -17.86 9.46 -16.13
N LYS A 101 -18.32 8.20 -16.23
CA LYS A 101 -17.55 7.15 -16.92
C LYS A 101 -17.29 7.54 -18.36
N LYS A 102 -18.32 8.01 -19.06
CA LYS A 102 -18.14 8.47 -20.44
C LYS A 102 -17.12 9.59 -20.53
N ALA A 103 -17.25 10.66 -19.72
CA ALA A 103 -16.40 11.85 -19.82
C ALA A 103 -14.96 11.62 -19.37
N TYR A 104 -14.76 10.87 -18.26
CA TYR A 104 -13.46 10.74 -17.60
C TYR A 104 -12.74 9.40 -17.84
N ILE A 105 -13.44 8.39 -18.40
CA ILE A 105 -12.86 7.11 -18.79
C ILE A 105 -12.87 6.94 -20.30
N ASP A 106 -14.07 6.88 -20.91
CA ASP A 106 -14.22 6.51 -22.34
C ASP A 106 -13.68 7.59 -23.28
N ASP A 107 -14.12 8.84 -23.10
CA ASP A 107 -13.73 9.99 -23.92
C ASP A 107 -12.37 10.61 -23.45
N ASN A 108 -11.78 10.10 -22.38
CA ASN A 108 -10.50 10.59 -21.87
C ASN A 108 -9.37 10.23 -22.83
N PRO A 109 -8.59 11.20 -23.35
CA PRO A 109 -7.57 10.96 -24.35
C PRO A 109 -6.35 10.16 -23.84
N HIS A 110 -6.19 10.04 -22.53
CA HIS A 110 -5.09 9.30 -21.94
C HIS A 110 -5.42 7.81 -21.84
N PRO A 111 -4.43 6.91 -21.99
CA PRO A 111 -4.66 5.48 -21.89
C PRO A 111 -5.01 5.04 -20.46
N LEU A 112 -5.46 3.80 -20.32
CA LEU A 112 -5.65 3.17 -19.01
C LEU A 112 -4.37 3.23 -18.18
N GLY A 113 -4.50 3.53 -16.88
CA GLY A 113 -3.37 3.80 -15.99
C GLY A 113 -2.82 5.23 -16.05
N GLU A 114 -3.27 6.05 -17.02
CA GLU A 114 -2.89 7.46 -17.16
C GLU A 114 -4.07 8.43 -17.16
N LYS A 115 -5.28 7.95 -16.87
CA LYS A 115 -6.52 8.75 -16.89
C LYS A 115 -6.45 9.95 -15.93
N HIS A 116 -5.65 9.86 -14.89
CA HIS A 116 -5.39 10.95 -13.94
C HIS A 116 -4.73 12.19 -14.56
N LYS A 117 -4.18 12.11 -15.77
CA LYS A 117 -3.60 13.27 -16.46
C LYS A 117 -4.66 14.24 -17.01
N LEU A 118 -5.92 13.81 -17.08
CA LEU A 118 -7.03 14.66 -17.51
C LEU A 118 -7.50 15.55 -16.35
N VAL A 119 -7.20 16.83 -16.42
CA VAL A 119 -7.57 17.82 -15.39
C VAL A 119 -9.06 18.18 -15.45
N ALA A 120 -9.65 18.22 -16.64
CA ALA A 120 -11.09 18.43 -16.85
C ALA A 120 -11.52 17.84 -18.19
N ALA A 121 -12.71 17.23 -18.27
CA ALA A 121 -13.24 16.64 -19.49
C ALA A 121 -13.84 17.67 -20.46
N GLU A 122 -13.93 18.94 -20.05
CA GLU A 122 -14.42 20.06 -20.85
C GLU A 122 -15.84 19.87 -21.42
N THR A 123 -16.68 19.11 -20.74
CA THR A 123 -18.08 18.91 -21.09
C THR A 123 -18.95 20.17 -20.81
N GLY A 124 -18.36 21.15 -20.11
CA GLY A 124 -19.05 22.35 -19.63
C GLY A 124 -19.88 22.12 -18.36
N SER A 125 -19.81 20.93 -17.78
CA SER A 125 -20.54 20.57 -16.57
C SER A 125 -20.02 21.30 -15.32
N HIS A 126 -20.86 21.34 -14.29
CA HIS A 126 -20.41 21.83 -12.98
C HIS A 126 -19.31 20.92 -12.41
N TYR A 127 -19.38 19.63 -12.65
CA TYR A 127 -18.38 18.67 -12.22
C TYR A 127 -16.98 18.97 -12.81
N ASP A 128 -16.87 19.35 -14.07
CA ASP A 128 -15.59 19.72 -14.70
C ASP A 128 -14.93 20.90 -13.99
N LYS A 129 -15.73 21.89 -13.57
CA LYS A 129 -15.23 23.07 -12.85
C LYS A 129 -14.66 22.67 -11.48
N VAL A 130 -15.38 21.83 -10.76
CA VAL A 130 -14.98 21.29 -9.47
C VAL A 130 -13.72 20.44 -9.63
N HIS A 131 -13.71 19.52 -10.60
CA HIS A 131 -12.58 18.65 -10.88
C HIS A 131 -11.31 19.45 -11.20
N LYS A 132 -11.44 20.50 -12.01
CA LYS A 132 -10.31 21.37 -12.36
C LYS A 132 -9.66 22.05 -11.15
N ILE A 133 -10.46 22.35 -10.11
CA ILE A 133 -9.95 23.01 -8.88
C ILE A 133 -9.23 22.01 -7.98
N TYR A 134 -9.83 20.82 -7.77
CA TYR A 134 -9.38 19.90 -6.72
C TYR A 134 -8.43 18.81 -7.21
N HIS A 135 -8.58 18.38 -8.46
CA HIS A 135 -7.80 17.26 -9.01
C HIS A 135 -6.28 17.45 -8.96
N PRO A 136 -5.70 18.62 -9.27
CA PRO A 136 -4.26 18.81 -9.17
C PRO A 136 -3.73 18.55 -7.75
N TRP A 137 -4.43 19.04 -6.74
CA TRP A 137 -4.03 18.87 -5.34
C TRP A 137 -4.06 17.39 -4.90
N PHE A 138 -5.11 16.65 -5.25
CA PHE A 138 -5.19 15.21 -4.94
C PHE A 138 -4.15 14.40 -5.71
N THR A 139 -3.87 14.77 -6.95
CA THR A 139 -2.83 14.13 -7.76
C THR A 139 -1.44 14.35 -7.15
N ASP A 140 -1.14 15.57 -6.70
CA ASP A 140 0.11 15.90 -6.04
C ASP A 140 0.24 15.16 -4.70
N LEU A 141 -0.82 15.09 -3.91
CA LEU A 141 -0.85 14.33 -2.65
C LEU A 141 -0.57 12.84 -2.91
N MET A 142 -1.30 12.22 -3.83
CA MET A 142 -1.13 10.83 -4.22
C MET A 142 0.31 10.54 -4.66
N THR A 143 0.84 11.35 -5.58
CA THR A 143 2.18 11.16 -6.14
C THR A 143 3.28 11.36 -5.10
N SER A 144 3.17 12.42 -4.28
CA SER A 144 4.20 12.74 -3.28
C SER A 144 4.27 11.73 -2.14
N ARG A 145 3.15 11.06 -1.84
CA ARG A 145 3.05 10.03 -0.80
C ARG A 145 3.24 8.61 -1.33
N GLY A 146 3.17 8.42 -2.66
CA GLY A 146 3.27 7.12 -3.30
C GLY A 146 2.02 6.26 -3.11
N TYR A 147 0.85 6.89 -2.92
CA TYR A 147 -0.42 6.17 -2.88
C TYR A 147 -0.81 5.71 -4.28
N TYR A 148 -1.54 4.60 -4.35
CA TYR A 148 -2.07 4.09 -5.61
C TYR A 148 -3.21 4.96 -6.14
N ASP A 149 -4.21 5.26 -5.30
CA ASP A 149 -5.33 6.13 -5.62
C ASP A 149 -5.83 6.88 -4.37
N ILE A 150 -6.67 7.88 -4.55
CA ILE A 150 -7.41 8.58 -3.52
C ILE A 150 -8.87 8.65 -3.95
N PHE A 151 -9.75 8.13 -3.10
CA PHE A 151 -11.18 8.06 -3.33
C PHE A 151 -11.94 9.04 -2.43
N LEU A 152 -12.94 9.73 -2.98
CA LEU A 152 -13.91 10.50 -2.21
C LEU A 152 -15.30 9.91 -2.41
N PHE A 153 -15.95 9.64 -1.30
CA PHE A 153 -17.31 9.12 -1.26
C PHE A 153 -18.27 10.16 -0.69
N ASN A 154 -19.49 10.19 -1.19
CA ASN A 154 -20.57 10.94 -0.54
C ASN A 154 -21.30 10.05 0.49
N ALA A 155 -22.20 10.67 1.27
CA ALA A 155 -22.99 9.95 2.29
C ALA A 155 -23.93 8.89 1.69
N ASP A 156 -24.23 8.96 0.39
CA ASP A 156 -25.04 7.99 -0.33
C ASP A 156 -24.23 6.79 -0.82
N GLY A 157 -22.92 6.78 -0.58
CA GLY A 157 -22.01 5.71 -0.94
C GLY A 157 -21.53 5.74 -2.38
N ASN A 158 -21.79 6.81 -3.09
CA ASN A 158 -21.26 6.99 -4.44
C ASN A 158 -19.80 7.39 -4.39
N LEU A 159 -18.96 6.76 -5.18
CA LEU A 159 -17.58 7.16 -5.42
C LEU A 159 -17.59 8.39 -6.34
N ILE A 160 -17.68 9.56 -5.73
CA ILE A 160 -17.85 10.85 -6.44
C ILE A 160 -16.55 11.37 -7.06
N TYR A 161 -15.39 10.86 -6.64
CA TYR A 161 -14.09 11.23 -7.19
C TYR A 161 -13.07 10.12 -6.95
N SER A 162 -12.21 9.88 -7.93
CA SER A 162 -10.98 9.08 -7.87
C SER A 162 -9.89 9.81 -8.63
N VAL A 163 -8.63 9.67 -8.23
CA VAL A 163 -7.52 10.22 -9.02
C VAL A 163 -7.32 9.41 -10.30
N PHE A 164 -7.22 8.07 -10.19
CA PHE A 164 -6.92 7.19 -11.33
C PHE A 164 -8.08 6.94 -12.28
N LYS A 165 -9.33 6.94 -11.77
CA LYS A 165 -10.54 6.72 -12.58
C LYS A 165 -10.53 5.36 -13.31
N GLU A 166 -10.56 4.31 -12.51
CA GLU A 166 -10.67 2.92 -12.99
C GLU A 166 -12.13 2.47 -13.11
N ALA A 167 -12.38 1.17 -13.29
CA ALA A 167 -13.72 0.62 -13.54
C ALA A 167 -14.74 0.90 -12.41
N ASP A 168 -14.27 1.06 -11.19
CA ASP A 168 -15.06 1.38 -9.99
C ASP A 168 -15.47 2.85 -9.88
N TYR A 169 -14.85 3.72 -10.67
CA TYR A 169 -15.15 5.14 -10.66
C TYR A 169 -16.64 5.40 -10.92
N ALA A 170 -17.21 6.30 -10.12
CA ALA A 170 -18.61 6.69 -10.15
C ALA A 170 -19.62 5.59 -9.77
N THR A 171 -19.18 4.42 -9.26
CA THR A 171 -20.09 3.38 -8.77
C THR A 171 -20.51 3.60 -7.31
N ASN A 172 -21.51 2.83 -6.84
CA ASN A 172 -22.00 2.93 -5.46
C ASN A 172 -21.50 1.76 -4.59
N PHE A 173 -21.03 2.08 -3.39
CA PHE A 173 -20.39 1.14 -2.45
C PHE A 173 -21.24 0.80 -1.21
N LYS A 174 -22.51 1.26 -1.14
CA LYS A 174 -23.44 0.69 -0.15
C LYS A 174 -23.66 -0.79 -0.40
N LYS A 175 -24.13 -1.53 0.59
CA LYS A 175 -24.21 -3.00 0.60
C LYS A 175 -24.83 -3.61 -0.68
N ASP A 176 -25.82 -2.94 -1.26
CA ASP A 176 -26.53 -3.39 -2.46
C ASP A 176 -26.39 -2.35 -3.59
N GLY A 177 -25.31 -1.56 -3.57
CA GLY A 177 -25.20 -0.35 -4.38
C GLY A 177 -24.66 -0.57 -5.79
N GLY A 178 -23.78 -1.54 -6.01
CA GLY A 178 -23.15 -1.73 -7.32
C GLY A 178 -22.23 -2.94 -7.38
N GLU A 179 -21.62 -3.14 -8.54
CA GLU A 179 -20.75 -4.30 -8.84
C GLU A 179 -19.62 -4.47 -7.83
N TRP A 180 -19.03 -3.36 -7.38
CA TRP A 180 -17.85 -3.36 -6.49
C TRP A 180 -18.20 -3.24 -5.01
N ALA A 181 -19.47 -3.17 -4.66
CA ALA A 181 -19.93 -3.01 -3.28
C ALA A 181 -19.53 -4.18 -2.36
N ALA A 182 -19.34 -5.38 -2.91
CA ALA A 182 -18.93 -6.57 -2.15
C ALA A 182 -17.42 -6.71 -1.97
N THR A 183 -16.62 -5.78 -2.50
CA THR A 183 -15.16 -5.78 -2.36
C THR A 183 -14.72 -5.22 -1.00
N ASP A 184 -13.43 -5.38 -0.69
CA ASP A 184 -12.82 -4.84 0.54
C ASP A 184 -12.90 -3.31 0.59
N LEU A 185 -12.81 -2.62 -0.55
CA LEU A 185 -13.05 -1.17 -0.62
C LEU A 185 -14.47 -0.83 -0.17
N GLY A 186 -15.48 -1.61 -0.59
CA GLY A 186 -16.86 -1.45 -0.12
C GLY A 186 -17.02 -1.72 1.38
N GLU A 187 -16.31 -2.70 1.91
CA GLU A 187 -16.30 -2.98 3.34
C GLU A 187 -15.66 -1.84 4.13
N VAL A 188 -14.51 -1.35 3.70
CA VAL A 188 -13.82 -0.19 4.33
C VAL A 188 -14.69 1.04 4.29
N PHE A 189 -15.33 1.34 3.16
CA PHE A 189 -16.27 2.46 3.07
C PHE A 189 -17.38 2.34 4.14
N ARG A 190 -18.04 1.18 4.23
CA ARG A 190 -19.14 0.98 5.19
C ARG A 190 -18.67 1.04 6.64
N ARG A 191 -17.51 0.45 6.95
CA ARG A 191 -16.91 0.48 8.28
C ARG A 191 -16.45 1.89 8.66
N GLY A 192 -15.81 2.59 7.73
CA GLY A 192 -15.38 3.98 7.94
C GLY A 192 -16.56 4.92 8.14
N PHE A 193 -17.64 4.75 7.33
CA PHE A 193 -18.86 5.55 7.47
C PHE A 193 -19.61 5.29 8.80
N ALA A 194 -19.52 4.07 9.32
CA ALA A 194 -20.13 3.67 10.62
C ALA A 194 -19.18 3.86 11.81
N ALA A 195 -17.93 4.27 11.57
CA ALA A 195 -16.94 4.42 12.63
C ALA A 195 -17.32 5.59 13.57
N PRO A 196 -17.02 5.47 14.88
CA PRO A 196 -17.26 6.56 15.81
C PRO A 196 -16.31 7.73 15.58
N ASP A 197 -16.76 8.95 15.88
CA ASP A 197 -16.02 10.21 15.62
C ASP A 197 -14.64 10.27 16.30
N ASP A 198 -14.44 9.56 17.41
CA ASP A 198 -13.18 9.50 18.14
C ASP A 198 -12.15 8.54 17.52
N ASN A 199 -12.60 7.61 16.64
CA ASN A 199 -11.74 6.70 15.92
C ASN A 199 -12.27 6.43 14.48
N PRO A 200 -12.24 7.43 13.60
CA PRO A 200 -12.86 7.35 12.27
C PRO A 200 -12.02 6.59 11.23
N ILE A 201 -10.83 6.08 11.59
CA ILE A 201 -9.91 5.46 10.63
C ILE A 201 -10.03 3.95 10.68
N VAL A 202 -10.27 3.36 9.52
CA VAL A 202 -10.40 1.92 9.32
C VAL A 202 -9.29 1.47 8.36
N PHE A 203 -8.68 0.33 8.67
CA PHE A 203 -7.75 -0.36 7.78
C PHE A 203 -8.32 -1.72 7.39
N GLU A 204 -8.01 -2.15 6.19
CA GLU A 204 -8.21 -3.50 5.69
C GLU A 204 -6.88 -4.06 5.18
N ASP A 205 -6.73 -5.37 5.21
CA ASP A 205 -5.52 -6.04 4.74
C ASP A 205 -5.51 -6.12 3.20
N PHE A 206 -4.40 -6.54 2.64
CA PHE A 206 -4.25 -6.68 1.20
C PHE A 206 -5.17 -7.76 0.64
N ALA A 207 -5.93 -7.42 -0.39
CA ALA A 207 -6.73 -8.36 -1.15
C ALA A 207 -6.68 -8.04 -2.65
N PRO A 208 -6.95 -9.04 -3.51
CA PRO A 208 -7.10 -8.80 -4.94
C PRO A 208 -8.28 -7.87 -5.21
N TYR A 209 -8.06 -6.82 -5.99
CA TYR A 209 -9.09 -5.86 -6.34
C TYR A 209 -9.28 -5.76 -7.86
N GLY A 210 -10.46 -6.18 -8.31
CA GLY A 210 -10.77 -6.34 -9.74
C GLY A 210 -10.63 -5.08 -10.58
N PRO A 211 -11.07 -3.87 -10.12
CA PRO A 211 -10.94 -2.65 -10.90
C PRO A 211 -9.51 -2.22 -11.15
N SER A 212 -8.61 -2.53 -10.24
CA SER A 212 -7.20 -2.16 -10.35
C SER A 212 -6.44 -3.10 -11.27
N ASN A 213 -5.65 -2.56 -12.20
CA ASN A 213 -4.72 -3.35 -13.00
C ASN A 213 -3.56 -3.94 -12.17
N LEU A 214 -3.37 -3.44 -10.96
CA LEU A 214 -2.47 -3.97 -9.95
C LEU A 214 -3.33 -4.74 -8.95
N SER A 215 -3.16 -6.04 -8.87
CA SER A 215 -4.00 -6.99 -8.14
C SER A 215 -4.03 -6.84 -6.61
N LEU A 216 -3.48 -5.77 -6.04
CA LEU A 216 -3.39 -5.58 -4.59
C LEU A 216 -3.68 -4.13 -4.21
N ILE A 217 -4.68 -3.92 -3.36
CA ILE A 217 -4.99 -2.60 -2.77
C ILE A 217 -4.59 -2.58 -1.30
N HIS A 218 -3.99 -1.46 -0.89
CA HIS A 218 -3.91 -1.03 0.48
C HIS A 218 -5.09 -0.12 0.78
N ILE A 219 -5.87 -0.48 1.74
CA ILE A 219 -6.96 0.37 2.19
C ILE A 219 -6.83 0.60 3.69
#